data_2e6d4e382b2a239d1c37c481765b675b
#
_entry.id   2e6d4e382b2a239d1c37c481765b675b
#
_cell.length_a   1.000
_cell.length_b   1.000
_cell.length_c   1.000
_cell.angle_alpha   90.00
_cell.angle_beta   90.00
_cell.angle_gamma   90.00
#
_symmetry.space_group_name_H-M   'P 1'
#
loop_
_entity.id
_entity.type
_entity.pdbx_description
1 polymer ?
#
loop_
_entity_poly.entity_id
_entity_poly.type
_entity_poly.pdbx_seq_one_letter_code
_entity_poly.pdbx_strand_id
1 'polypeptide(L)'
;MAVTVTTMRKMKEAGDKITWLTAYDYSFAALIDNAGIDAILVGDSLGMVMQGHATPVPVTIEHAAYHTECVARGVNNCMIAVSYTHLTLPTNGC
;
A
#
# COMPACT_ATOMS: atom_id res chain seq x y z
N MET A 1 -3.87 -2.52 16.66
CA MET A 1 -3.96 -3.89 16.10
C MET A 1 -3.76 -3.82 14.60
N ALA A 2 -2.94 -4.70 14.06
CA ALA A 2 -2.64 -4.70 12.63
C ALA A 2 -3.86 -5.14 11.81
N VAL A 3 -4.06 -4.49 10.67
CA VAL A 3 -5.10 -4.86 9.71
C VAL A 3 -4.58 -5.98 8.83
N THR A 4 -5.30 -7.07 8.76
CA THR A 4 -4.96 -8.24 7.95
C THR A 4 -6.08 -8.52 6.96
N VAL A 5 -5.85 -9.46 6.04
CA VAL A 5 -6.89 -9.91 5.10
C VAL A 5 -8.12 -10.43 5.87
N THR A 6 -7.90 -11.18 6.95
CA THR A 6 -8.99 -11.68 7.79
C THR A 6 -9.76 -10.54 8.45
N THR A 7 -9.04 -9.53 8.97
CA THR A 7 -9.65 -8.34 9.56
C THR A 7 -10.53 -7.62 8.55
N MET A 8 -10.04 -7.43 7.32
CA MET A 8 -10.79 -6.76 6.26
C MET A 8 -12.05 -7.54 5.88
N ARG A 9 -11.96 -8.86 5.85
CA ARG A 9 -13.12 -9.69 5.58
C ARG A 9 -14.18 -9.51 6.65
N LYS A 10 -13.78 -9.48 7.92
CA LYS A 10 -14.71 -9.25 9.03
C LYS A 10 -15.35 -7.86 8.95
N MET A 11 -14.57 -6.84 8.57
CA MET A 11 -15.11 -5.50 8.39
C MET A 11 -16.17 -5.47 7.29
N LYS A 12 -15.91 -6.15 6.19
CA LYS A 12 -16.87 -6.25 5.09
C LYS A 12 -18.16 -6.93 5.54
N GLU A 13 -18.05 -8.03 6.27
CA GLU A 13 -19.21 -8.76 6.79
C GLU A 13 -20.03 -7.94 7.78
N ALA A 14 -19.35 -7.12 8.58
CA ALA A 14 -20.00 -6.23 9.54
C ALA A 14 -20.58 -4.97 8.90
N GLY A 15 -20.29 -4.71 7.64
CA GLY A 15 -20.74 -3.51 6.95
C GLY A 15 -19.87 -2.29 7.22
N ASP A 16 -18.70 -2.46 7.82
CA ASP A 16 -17.76 -1.38 8.08
C ASP A 16 -17.08 -0.94 6.78
N LYS A 17 -16.83 0.35 6.67
CA LYS A 17 -16.10 0.88 5.53
C LYS A 17 -14.60 0.65 5.73
N ILE A 18 -13.93 0.21 4.66
CA ILE A 18 -12.49 0.01 4.64
C ILE A 18 -11.87 1.18 3.91
N THR A 19 -10.93 1.87 4.57
CA THR A 19 -10.28 3.05 3.99
C THR A 19 -8.96 2.66 3.34
N TRP A 20 -8.70 3.23 2.14
CA TRP A 20 -7.50 3.00 1.35
C TRP A 20 -6.89 4.31 0.93
N LEU A 21 -5.57 4.39 0.99
CA LEU A 21 -4.81 5.49 0.40
C LEU A 21 -3.55 4.93 -0.24
N THR A 22 -3.02 5.66 -1.22
CA THR A 22 -1.74 5.31 -1.83
C THR A 22 -0.61 6.01 -1.09
N ALA A 23 0.54 5.34 -0.98
CA ALA A 23 1.78 5.93 -0.48
C ALA A 23 2.96 5.21 -1.11
N TYR A 24 4.08 5.91 -1.23
CA TYR A 24 5.27 5.38 -1.90
C TYR A 24 6.54 5.57 -1.07
N ASP A 25 6.43 6.16 0.11
CA ASP A 25 7.58 6.43 0.96
C ASP A 25 7.27 6.23 2.44
N TYR A 26 8.33 6.29 3.23
CA TYR A 26 8.25 6.09 4.67
C TYR A 26 7.41 7.16 5.37
N SER A 27 7.66 8.43 5.05
CA SER A 27 7.05 9.55 5.78
C SER A 27 5.54 9.59 5.61
N PHE A 28 5.06 9.45 4.37
CA PHE A 28 3.62 9.42 4.11
C PHE A 28 2.98 8.16 4.66
N ALA A 29 3.67 7.02 4.57
CA ALA A 29 3.16 5.76 5.13
C ALA A 29 2.95 5.88 6.64
N ALA A 30 3.92 6.44 7.35
CA ALA A 30 3.82 6.64 8.80
C ALA A 30 2.66 7.58 9.14
N LEU A 31 2.51 8.65 8.38
CA LEU A 31 1.42 9.61 8.60
C LEU A 31 0.05 8.96 8.38
N ILE A 32 -0.08 8.19 7.31
CA ILE A 32 -1.33 7.49 6.96
C ILE A 32 -1.65 6.44 8.02
N ASP A 33 -0.66 5.67 8.45
CA ASP A 33 -0.84 4.66 9.49
C ASP A 33 -1.30 5.28 10.81
N ASN A 34 -0.70 6.41 11.19
CA ASN A 34 -1.09 7.12 12.40
C ASN A 34 -2.49 7.74 12.30
N ALA A 35 -2.94 8.04 11.09
CA ALA A 35 -4.27 8.59 10.88
C ALA A 35 -5.39 7.53 10.98
N GLY A 36 -5.04 6.25 11.09
CA GLY A 36 -6.01 5.18 11.24
C GLY A 36 -6.56 4.63 9.93
N ILE A 37 -5.88 4.85 8.83
CA ILE A 37 -6.25 4.27 7.53
C ILE A 37 -6.02 2.76 7.56
N ASP A 38 -6.94 1.99 6.99
CA ASP A 38 -6.88 0.53 7.06
C ASP A 38 -5.85 -0.08 6.14
N ALA A 39 -5.67 0.47 4.95
CA ALA A 39 -4.78 -0.13 3.97
C ALA A 39 -4.07 0.93 3.12
N ILE A 40 -2.85 0.61 2.72
CA ILE A 40 -2.06 1.42 1.80
C ILE A 40 -1.83 0.62 0.52
N LEU A 41 -2.04 1.26 -0.62
CA LEU A 41 -1.74 0.68 -1.92
C LEU A 41 -0.41 1.21 -2.41
N VAL A 42 0.48 0.30 -2.77
CA VAL A 42 1.72 0.62 -3.49
C VAL A 42 1.52 0.08 -4.90
N GLY A 43 1.23 0.97 -5.85
CA GLY A 43 0.92 0.58 -7.21
C GLY A 43 1.97 1.05 -8.21
N ASP A 44 1.91 0.53 -9.43
CA ASP A 44 2.81 0.92 -10.50
C ASP A 44 2.56 2.36 -11.00
N SER A 45 1.48 3.01 -10.53
CA SER A 45 1.29 4.44 -10.72
C SER A 45 2.43 5.27 -10.12
N LEU A 46 3.29 4.67 -9.27
CA LEU A 46 4.49 5.34 -8.78
C LEU A 46 5.36 5.84 -9.94
N GLY A 47 5.32 5.17 -11.08
CA GLY A 47 6.06 5.58 -12.27
C GLY A 47 5.63 6.94 -12.80
N MET A 48 4.37 7.28 -12.63
CA MET A 48 3.83 8.57 -13.05
C MET A 48 3.99 9.62 -11.96
N VAL A 49 3.64 9.27 -10.74
CA VAL A 49 3.56 10.21 -9.63
C VAL A 49 4.94 10.53 -9.04
N MET A 50 5.79 9.51 -8.92
CA MET A 50 7.10 9.65 -8.27
C MET A 50 8.25 9.75 -9.26
N GLN A 51 8.15 9.06 -10.39
CA GLN A 51 9.24 9.01 -11.37
C GLN A 51 9.01 9.96 -12.56
N GLY A 52 7.80 10.48 -12.70
CA GLY A 52 7.49 11.48 -13.72
C GLY A 52 7.28 10.92 -15.13
N HIS A 53 7.06 9.63 -15.26
CA HIS A 53 6.77 9.02 -16.57
C HIS A 53 5.33 9.30 -16.99
N ALA A 54 5.07 9.28 -18.29
CA ALA A 54 3.73 9.48 -18.83
C ALA A 54 2.81 8.26 -18.59
N THR A 55 3.41 7.08 -18.36
CA THR A 55 2.67 5.83 -18.14
C THR A 55 3.35 5.03 -17.02
N PRO A 56 2.69 4.01 -16.44
CA PRO A 56 3.33 3.14 -15.46
C PRO A 56 4.26 2.08 -16.08
N VAL A 57 4.28 1.96 -17.41
CA VAL A 57 5.03 0.89 -18.11
C VAL A 57 6.51 0.82 -17.73
N PRO A 58 7.26 1.95 -17.56
CA PRO A 58 8.68 1.87 -17.22
C PRO A 58 8.99 1.37 -15.80
N VAL A 59 7.99 1.22 -14.94
CA VAL A 59 8.22 0.76 -13.56
C VAL A 59 8.65 -0.71 -13.58
N THR A 60 9.79 -0.99 -12.95
CA THR A 60 10.27 -2.35 -12.80
C THR A 60 9.78 -2.95 -11.49
N ILE A 61 9.86 -4.29 -11.38
CA ILE A 61 9.50 -4.96 -10.13
C ILE A 61 10.43 -4.56 -8.99
N GLU A 62 11.69 -4.24 -9.29
CA GLU A 62 12.64 -3.73 -8.30
C GLU A 62 12.22 -2.37 -7.76
N HIS A 63 11.69 -1.49 -8.61
CA HIS A 63 11.13 -0.20 -8.17
C HIS A 63 9.96 -0.42 -7.23
N ALA A 64 9.03 -1.28 -7.61
CA ALA A 64 7.87 -1.59 -6.78
C ALA A 64 8.29 -2.19 -5.44
N ALA A 65 9.26 -3.10 -5.44
CA ALA A 65 9.77 -3.71 -4.22
C ALA A 65 10.44 -2.67 -3.32
N TYR A 66 11.24 -1.79 -3.88
CA TYR A 66 11.93 -0.73 -3.12
C TYR A 66 10.91 0.16 -2.40
N HIS A 67 9.92 0.68 -3.14
CA HIS A 67 8.91 1.56 -2.55
C HIS A 67 8.04 0.82 -1.53
N THR A 68 7.76 -0.45 -1.76
CA THR A 68 7.04 -1.28 -0.79
C THR A 68 7.83 -1.41 0.52
N GLU A 69 9.14 -1.59 0.44
CA GLU A 69 9.99 -1.63 1.62
C GLU A 69 9.97 -0.32 2.39
N CYS A 70 10.01 0.81 1.69
CA CYS A 70 9.94 2.12 2.32
C CYS A 70 8.61 2.29 3.07
N VAL A 71 7.52 1.92 2.44
CA VAL A 71 6.18 1.97 3.05
C VAL A 71 6.09 1.04 4.25
N ALA A 72 6.60 -0.18 4.11
CA ALA A 72 6.55 -1.18 5.18
C ALA A 72 7.24 -0.71 6.45
N ARG A 73 8.33 0.04 6.33
CA ARG A 73 9.04 0.56 7.51
C ARG A 73 8.22 1.62 8.26
N GLY A 74 7.25 2.25 7.59
CA GLY A 74 6.45 3.31 8.19
C GLY A 74 5.16 2.84 8.82
N VAL A 75 4.73 1.61 8.60
CA VAL A 75 3.43 1.13 9.07
C VAL A 75 3.57 0.14 10.22
N ASN A 76 2.60 0.21 11.15
CA ASN A 76 2.47 -0.74 12.25
C ASN A 76 1.12 -1.44 12.22
N ASN A 77 0.09 -0.80 11.67
CA ASN A 77 -1.29 -1.28 11.72
C ASN A 77 -1.90 -1.46 10.34
N CYS A 78 -1.59 -0.58 9.40
CA CYS A 78 -2.12 -0.65 8.03
C CYS A 78 -1.74 -1.95 7.34
N MET A 79 -2.66 -2.46 6.52
CA MET A 79 -2.31 -3.49 5.55
C MET A 79 -1.67 -2.82 4.33
N ILE A 80 -0.68 -3.48 3.75
CA ILE A 80 -0.05 -3.01 2.51
C ILE A 80 -0.47 -3.94 1.38
N ALA A 81 -0.98 -3.37 0.30
CA ALA A 81 -1.27 -4.10 -0.93
C ALA A 81 -0.38 -3.57 -2.04
N VAL A 82 0.23 -4.46 -2.78
CA VAL A 82 1.09 -4.11 -3.91
C VAL A 82 0.37 -4.45 -5.19
N SER A 83 0.21 -3.47 -6.06
CA SER A 83 -0.38 -3.65 -7.38
C SER A 83 0.68 -3.31 -8.43
N TYR A 84 1.06 -4.30 -9.20
CA TYR A 84 1.97 -4.14 -10.33
C TYR A 84 1.27 -4.70 -11.55
N THR A 85 1.64 -4.27 -12.75
CA THR A 85 0.91 -4.58 -13.99
C THR A 85 0.42 -6.01 -14.12
N HIS A 86 1.17 -6.97 -13.58
CA HIS A 86 0.85 -8.39 -13.68
C HIS A 86 0.60 -9.05 -12.33
N LEU A 87 0.56 -8.28 -11.24
CA LEU A 87 0.53 -8.86 -9.90
C LEU A 87 -0.08 -7.91 -8.88
N THR A 88 -0.99 -8.42 -8.06
CA THR A 88 -1.50 -7.71 -6.89
C THR A 88 -1.38 -8.65 -5.70
N LEU A 89 -0.62 -8.24 -4.68
CA LEU A 89 -0.41 -9.04 -3.48
C LEU A 89 -0.67 -8.20 -2.23
N PRO A 90 -1.56 -8.66 -1.34
CA PRO A 90 -1.65 -8.07 -0.01
C PRO A 90 -0.47 -8.52 0.83
N THR A 91 0.12 -7.59 1.57
CA THR A 91 1.17 -7.89 2.54
C THR A 91 0.81 -7.23 3.86
N ASN A 92 1.30 -7.79 4.96
CA ASN A 92 0.99 -7.28 6.30
C ASN A 92 2.13 -6.45 6.88
N GLY A 93 3.03 -5.99 6.07
CA GLY A 93 4.11 -5.15 6.53
C GLY A 93 5.13 -5.88 7.41
N CYS A 94 5.13 -7.16 7.34
CA CYS A 94 6.06 -7.95 8.14
C CYS A 94 7.24 -8.40 7.34
#